data_6134b22489e4780beb33b638dc767083
#
_entry.id   6134b22489e4780beb33b638dc767083
#
_cell.length_a   1.000
_cell.length_b   1.000
_cell.length_c   1.000
_cell.angle_alpha   90.00
_cell.angle_beta   90.00
_cell.angle_gamma   90.00
#
_symmetry.space_group_name_H-M   'P 1'
#
loop_
_entity.id
_entity.type
_entity.pdbx_description
1 polymer ?
#
loop_
_entity_poly.entity_id
_entity_poly.type
_entity_poly.pdbx_seq_one_letter_code
_entity_poly.pdbx_strand_id
1 'polypeptide(L)'
;MSTALQLHDSDMGSWAVIRQQAEVLVKTGFLPQSIKTPEQAMAIILTGRELGIGAMAALNTINVIQGKPTVSPQLMLALINRSGQVENIQIDSGKDGATVTIKRKGRSAYTAKFGPAEAVAMGLNGKDNYKKQAATMYKWRAVADAARATFADVLLGLYTPDEMGAAVEPESGEVIEAILEPTPIAEPEPVEPEPEAKPTGSKGTREILRLINELQWGKDKVTAWMEEHFNYAIETDDIAGVFDTFGVAEQRKIFAALKAAFQNGGKR
;
A
#
# COMPACT_ATOMS: atom_id res chain seq x y z
N MET A 1 31.96 4.18 3.36
CA MET A 1 31.76 3.64 2.01
C MET A 1 30.26 3.49 1.82
N SER A 2 29.68 4.35 0.99
CA SER A 2 28.23 4.38 0.74
C SER A 2 27.89 3.29 -0.27
N THR A 3 27.20 2.23 0.18
CA THR A 3 26.62 1.25 -0.73
C THR A 3 25.33 1.85 -1.26
N ALA A 4 25.43 2.57 -2.37
CA ALA A 4 24.25 2.99 -3.12
C ALA A 4 23.48 1.73 -3.52
N LEU A 5 22.19 1.68 -3.19
CA LEU A 5 21.27 0.69 -3.73
C LEU A 5 21.24 0.86 -5.25
N GLN A 6 22.02 0.05 -5.95
CA GLN A 6 21.85 -0.12 -7.39
C GLN A 6 20.59 -0.97 -7.58
N LEU A 7 19.50 -0.31 -7.94
CA LEU A 7 18.36 -0.99 -8.54
C LEU A 7 18.88 -1.64 -9.82
N HIS A 8 19.06 -2.95 -9.78
CA HIS A 8 19.60 -3.71 -10.88
C HIS A 8 18.60 -3.74 -12.04
N ASP A 9 19.07 -3.61 -13.28
CA ASP A 9 18.28 -3.81 -14.51
C ASP A 9 17.49 -5.14 -14.53
N SER A 10 17.92 -6.13 -13.76
CA SER A 10 17.19 -7.37 -13.50
C SER A 10 15.82 -7.16 -12.83
N ASP A 11 15.63 -6.10 -12.04
CA ASP A 11 14.35 -5.84 -11.36
C ASP A 11 13.31 -5.28 -12.32
N MET A 12 13.70 -4.40 -13.24
CA MET A 12 12.78 -3.84 -14.24
C MET A 12 12.28 -4.93 -15.22
N GLY A 13 13.16 -5.84 -15.68
CA GLY A 13 12.77 -7.02 -16.47
C GLY A 13 11.82 -7.94 -15.69
N SER A 14 12.03 -8.10 -14.38
CA SER A 14 11.17 -8.86 -13.50
C SER A 14 9.76 -8.25 -13.38
N TRP A 15 9.61 -6.93 -13.29
CA TRP A 15 8.33 -6.24 -13.23
C TRP A 15 7.49 -6.42 -14.51
N ALA A 16 8.11 -6.29 -15.68
CA ALA A 16 7.43 -6.48 -16.97
C ALA A 16 6.88 -7.91 -17.11
N VAL A 17 7.66 -8.91 -16.70
CA VAL A 17 7.23 -10.32 -16.72
C VAL A 17 6.08 -10.57 -15.75
N ILE A 18 6.14 -10.02 -14.52
CA ILE A 18 5.05 -10.19 -13.54
C ILE A 18 3.77 -9.54 -14.05
N ARG A 19 3.87 -8.34 -14.62
CA ARG A 19 2.72 -7.64 -15.20
C ARG A 19 2.08 -8.46 -16.31
N GLN A 20 2.86 -8.98 -17.24
CA GLN A 20 2.36 -9.84 -18.31
C GLN A 20 1.69 -11.11 -17.77
N GLN A 21 2.29 -11.75 -16.76
CA GLN A 21 1.69 -12.91 -16.08
C GLN A 21 0.35 -12.54 -15.44
N ALA A 22 0.28 -11.44 -14.71
CA ALA A 22 -0.94 -10.95 -14.05
C ALA A 22 -2.06 -10.66 -15.06
N GLU A 23 -1.73 -9.99 -16.18
CA GLU A 23 -2.68 -9.69 -17.26
C GLU A 23 -3.28 -10.97 -17.89
N VAL A 24 -2.46 -11.99 -18.06
CA VAL A 24 -2.93 -13.29 -18.58
C VAL A 24 -3.80 -13.99 -17.55
N LEU A 25 -3.33 -14.09 -16.28
CA LEU A 25 -4.00 -14.85 -15.25
C LEU A 25 -5.39 -14.29 -14.90
N VAL A 26 -5.56 -12.97 -14.85
CA VAL A 26 -6.87 -12.34 -14.61
C VAL A 26 -7.90 -12.73 -15.70
N LYS A 27 -7.46 -12.93 -16.94
CA LYS A 27 -8.34 -13.31 -18.05
C LYS A 27 -8.73 -14.80 -18.05
N THR A 28 -8.03 -15.65 -17.29
CA THR A 28 -8.25 -17.10 -17.33
C THR A 28 -9.46 -17.57 -16.52
N GLY A 29 -9.95 -16.76 -15.58
CA GLY A 29 -11.00 -17.17 -14.64
C GLY A 29 -10.56 -18.15 -13.56
N PHE A 30 -9.24 -18.44 -13.44
CA PHE A 30 -8.68 -19.32 -12.41
C PHE A 30 -8.39 -18.62 -11.08
N LEU A 31 -8.55 -17.28 -11.02
CA LEU A 31 -8.27 -16.52 -9.82
C LEU A 31 -9.50 -16.40 -8.92
N PRO A 32 -9.30 -16.27 -7.60
CA PRO A 32 -10.38 -15.91 -6.68
C PRO A 32 -11.15 -14.68 -7.15
N GLN A 33 -12.46 -14.67 -6.94
CA GLN A 33 -13.33 -13.55 -7.40
C GLN A 33 -12.96 -12.18 -6.81
N SER A 34 -12.18 -12.17 -5.74
CA SER A 34 -11.65 -10.94 -5.11
C SER A 34 -10.56 -10.26 -5.94
N ILE A 35 -9.92 -10.99 -6.87
CA ILE A 35 -8.85 -10.48 -7.73
C ILE A 35 -9.44 -10.14 -9.10
N LYS A 36 -9.70 -8.85 -9.33
CA LYS A 36 -10.39 -8.38 -10.53
C LYS A 36 -9.47 -7.72 -11.55
N THR A 37 -8.34 -7.18 -11.10
CA THR A 37 -7.43 -6.42 -11.97
C THR A 37 -6.02 -6.99 -11.99
N PRO A 38 -5.27 -6.78 -13.09
CA PRO A 38 -3.87 -7.19 -13.18
C PRO A 38 -3.00 -6.58 -12.07
N GLU A 39 -3.29 -5.35 -11.66
CA GLU A 39 -2.56 -4.64 -10.61
C GLU A 39 -2.73 -5.32 -9.25
N GLN A 40 -3.95 -5.77 -8.93
CA GLN A 40 -4.22 -6.56 -7.72
C GLN A 40 -3.46 -7.88 -7.76
N ALA A 41 -3.52 -8.60 -8.87
CA ALA A 41 -2.79 -9.85 -9.06
C ALA A 41 -1.27 -9.62 -8.93
N MET A 42 -0.74 -8.56 -9.53
CA MET A 42 0.67 -8.20 -9.46
C MET A 42 1.13 -7.91 -8.03
N ALA A 43 0.35 -7.13 -7.26
CA ALA A 43 0.65 -6.84 -5.87
C ALA A 43 0.72 -8.11 -5.01
N ILE A 44 -0.22 -9.04 -5.20
CA ILE A 44 -0.24 -10.33 -4.50
C ILE A 44 0.95 -11.20 -4.90
N ILE A 45 1.31 -11.25 -6.20
CA ILE A 45 2.48 -11.99 -6.68
C ILE A 45 3.77 -11.44 -6.06
N LEU A 46 3.92 -10.12 -5.99
CA LEU A 46 5.07 -9.48 -5.36
C LEU A 46 5.16 -9.81 -3.87
N THR A 47 4.06 -9.70 -3.13
CA THR A 47 3.99 -10.12 -1.72
C THR A 47 4.37 -11.59 -1.57
N GLY A 48 3.86 -12.46 -2.45
CA GLY A 48 4.23 -13.88 -2.46
C GLY A 48 5.72 -14.12 -2.68
N ARG A 49 6.36 -13.35 -3.56
CA ARG A 49 7.82 -13.43 -3.80
C ARG A 49 8.62 -13.07 -2.55
N GLU A 50 8.24 -12.01 -1.84
CA GLU A 50 8.89 -11.64 -0.58
C GLU A 50 8.78 -12.76 0.47
N LEU A 51 7.64 -13.46 0.48
CA LEU A 51 7.42 -14.64 1.33
C LEU A 51 8.06 -15.92 0.78
N GLY A 52 8.68 -15.88 -0.40
CA GLY A 52 9.22 -17.03 -1.10
C GLY A 52 8.15 -18.01 -1.59
N ILE A 53 6.96 -17.55 -1.93
CA ILE A 53 5.85 -18.35 -2.46
C ILE A 53 5.75 -18.12 -3.97
N GLY A 54 5.44 -19.17 -4.73
CA GLY A 54 5.22 -19.04 -6.17
C GLY A 54 3.95 -18.25 -6.51
N ALA A 55 3.90 -17.65 -7.70
CA ALA A 55 2.83 -16.74 -8.11
C ALA A 55 1.42 -17.34 -7.95
N MET A 56 1.20 -18.57 -8.43
CA MET A 56 -0.11 -19.22 -8.32
C MET A 56 -0.51 -19.53 -6.87
N ALA A 57 0.45 -19.97 -6.05
CA ALA A 57 0.20 -20.19 -4.63
C ALA A 57 -0.14 -18.89 -3.91
N ALA A 58 0.58 -17.80 -4.21
CA ALA A 58 0.30 -16.49 -3.66
C ALA A 58 -1.11 -16.01 -4.00
N LEU A 59 -1.51 -16.09 -5.28
CA LEU A 59 -2.84 -15.67 -5.74
C LEU A 59 -3.99 -16.47 -5.11
N ASN A 60 -3.75 -17.72 -4.70
CA ASN A 60 -4.76 -18.56 -4.06
C ASN A 60 -4.75 -18.51 -2.53
N THR A 61 -3.69 -18.00 -1.90
CA THR A 61 -3.52 -18.08 -0.45
C THR A 61 -3.35 -16.74 0.27
N ILE A 62 -3.05 -15.69 -0.48
CA ILE A 62 -2.94 -14.34 0.07
C ILE A 62 -4.22 -13.58 -0.27
N ASN A 63 -4.91 -13.10 0.76
CA ASN A 63 -6.08 -12.23 0.62
C ASN A 63 -5.69 -10.79 0.95
N VAL A 64 -6.38 -9.83 0.34
CA VAL A 64 -6.19 -8.41 0.67
C VAL A 64 -7.45 -7.92 1.40
N ILE A 65 -7.32 -7.57 2.68
CA ILE A 65 -8.40 -7.08 3.52
C ILE A 65 -8.05 -5.65 3.96
N GLN A 66 -8.91 -4.71 3.65
CA GLN A 66 -8.68 -3.28 3.96
C GLN A 66 -7.31 -2.77 3.46
N GLY A 67 -6.92 -3.17 2.24
CA GLY A 67 -5.64 -2.79 1.63
C GLY A 67 -4.39 -3.48 2.20
N LYS A 68 -4.54 -4.41 3.15
CA LYS A 68 -3.42 -5.14 3.76
C LYS A 68 -3.41 -6.60 3.31
N PRO A 69 -2.25 -7.17 2.95
CA PRO A 69 -2.13 -8.59 2.68
C PRO A 69 -2.36 -9.40 3.97
N THR A 70 -3.15 -10.44 3.86
CA THR A 70 -3.45 -11.37 4.95
C THR A 70 -3.26 -12.79 4.48
N VAL A 71 -2.92 -13.69 5.40
CA VAL A 71 -2.69 -15.11 5.10
C VAL A 71 -3.39 -15.99 6.13
N SER A 72 -3.79 -17.21 5.72
CA SER A 72 -4.37 -18.14 6.66
C SER A 72 -3.36 -18.60 7.72
N PRO A 73 -3.80 -18.98 8.93
CA PRO A 73 -2.91 -19.54 9.94
C PRO A 73 -2.18 -20.79 9.47
N GLN A 74 -2.78 -21.57 8.57
CA GLN A 74 -2.15 -22.73 7.94
C GLN A 74 -0.95 -22.30 7.10
N LEU A 75 -1.09 -21.22 6.31
CA LEU A 75 0.04 -20.67 5.56
C LEU A 75 1.11 -20.10 6.49
N MET A 76 0.74 -19.47 7.62
CA MET A 76 1.72 -19.04 8.63
C MET A 76 2.53 -20.25 9.14
N LEU A 77 1.89 -21.37 9.48
CA LEU A 77 2.58 -22.59 9.88
C LEU A 77 3.51 -23.12 8.78
N ALA A 78 3.06 -23.11 7.52
CA ALA A 78 3.89 -23.54 6.39
C ALA A 78 5.13 -22.68 6.24
N LEU A 79 5.00 -21.35 6.34
CA LEU A 79 6.10 -20.40 6.25
C LEU A 79 7.12 -20.58 7.36
N ILE A 80 6.67 -20.69 8.62
CA ILE A 80 7.59 -20.88 9.74
C ILE A 80 8.28 -22.25 9.70
N ASN A 81 7.58 -23.32 9.30
CA ASN A 81 8.19 -24.64 9.12
C ASN A 81 9.26 -24.62 8.01
N ARG A 82 8.95 -23.96 6.88
CA ARG A 82 9.89 -23.83 5.77
C ARG A 82 11.15 -23.07 6.15
N SER A 83 11.11 -22.18 7.13
CA SER A 83 12.27 -21.46 7.63
C SER A 83 13.36 -22.39 8.21
N GLY A 84 13.01 -23.62 8.51
CA GLY A 84 13.91 -24.61 9.13
C GLY A 84 14.33 -24.27 10.57
N GLN A 85 13.73 -23.23 11.15
CA GLN A 85 14.08 -22.75 12.50
C GLN A 85 13.09 -23.21 13.59
N VAL A 86 12.05 -23.92 13.23
CA VAL A 86 11.13 -24.52 14.19
C VAL A 86 11.81 -25.70 14.89
N GLU A 87 11.78 -25.70 16.23
CA GLU A 87 12.23 -26.81 17.04
C GLU A 87 11.05 -27.70 17.45
N ASN A 88 9.96 -27.08 17.89
CA ASN A 88 8.72 -27.79 18.27
C ASN A 88 7.48 -26.90 18.07
N ILE A 89 6.37 -27.54 17.69
CA ILE A 89 5.04 -26.95 17.67
C ILE A 89 4.11 -27.94 18.38
N GLN A 90 3.46 -27.48 19.44
CA GLN A 90 2.44 -28.23 20.14
C GLN A 90 1.12 -27.46 20.11
N ILE A 91 0.06 -28.11 19.64
CA ILE A 91 -1.27 -27.54 19.53
C ILE A 91 -2.21 -28.44 20.33
N ASP A 92 -2.80 -27.85 21.36
CA ASP A 92 -3.87 -28.44 22.14
C ASP A 92 -5.13 -27.59 21.97
N SER A 93 -6.24 -28.20 21.51
CA SER A 93 -7.45 -27.46 21.20
C SER A 93 -8.70 -28.26 21.51
N GLY A 94 -9.67 -27.57 22.06
CA GLY A 94 -10.95 -28.14 22.43
C GLY A 94 -12.05 -27.07 22.51
N LYS A 95 -13.20 -27.50 23.06
CA LYS A 95 -14.37 -26.63 23.22
C LYS A 95 -14.13 -25.48 24.20
N ASP A 96 -13.22 -25.67 25.17
CA ASP A 96 -12.92 -24.74 26.22
C ASP A 96 -11.79 -23.76 25.86
N GLY A 97 -11.22 -23.91 24.67
CA GLY A 97 -10.15 -23.05 24.14
C GLY A 97 -9.03 -23.82 23.46
N ALA A 98 -8.00 -23.11 23.08
CA ALA A 98 -6.79 -23.64 22.50
C ALA A 98 -5.55 -23.10 23.19
N THR A 99 -4.53 -23.96 23.33
CA THR A 99 -3.19 -23.60 23.79
C THR A 99 -2.20 -24.04 22.73
N VAL A 100 -1.40 -23.10 22.24
CA VAL A 100 -0.40 -23.35 21.20
C VAL A 100 0.95 -22.94 21.75
N THR A 101 1.89 -23.88 21.76
CA THR A 101 3.27 -23.64 22.16
C THR A 101 4.18 -23.81 20.94
N ILE A 102 4.91 -22.77 20.59
CA ILE A 102 5.90 -22.81 19.52
C ILE A 102 7.28 -22.54 20.10
N LYS A 103 8.24 -23.41 19.78
CA LYS A 103 9.64 -23.25 20.16
C LYS A 103 10.48 -23.08 18.89
N ARG A 104 11.18 -21.94 18.84
CA ARG A 104 12.18 -21.65 17.81
C ARG A 104 13.55 -22.07 18.29
N LYS A 105 14.38 -22.61 17.40
CA LYS A 105 15.77 -23.00 17.71
C LYS A 105 16.54 -21.83 18.36
N GLY A 106 17.16 -22.12 19.50
CA GLY A 106 17.95 -21.13 20.23
C GLY A 106 17.16 -20.07 20.98
N ARG A 107 15.84 -20.20 21.09
CA ARG A 107 14.96 -19.27 21.85
C ARG A 107 14.07 -20.02 22.85
N SER A 108 13.54 -19.29 23.83
CA SER A 108 12.51 -19.85 24.74
C SER A 108 11.23 -20.17 23.98
N ALA A 109 10.49 -21.16 24.45
CA ALA A 109 9.18 -21.45 23.92
C ALA A 109 8.19 -20.32 24.24
N TYR A 110 7.32 -20.01 23.30
CA TYR A 110 6.21 -19.09 23.48
C TYR A 110 4.89 -19.86 23.48
N THR A 111 4.01 -19.57 24.42
CA THR A 111 2.71 -20.21 24.55
C THR A 111 1.62 -19.15 24.42
N ALA A 112 0.77 -19.30 23.41
CA ALA A 112 -0.45 -18.53 23.21
C ALA A 112 -1.66 -19.32 23.69
N LYS A 113 -2.65 -18.63 24.21
CA LYS A 113 -3.95 -19.19 24.60
C LYS A 113 -5.06 -18.34 24.00
N PHE A 114 -6.10 -19.01 23.53
CA PHE A 114 -7.30 -18.34 23.05
C PHE A 114 -8.52 -19.21 23.37
N GLY A 115 -9.56 -18.61 23.91
CA GLY A 115 -10.75 -19.34 24.31
C GLY A 115 -12.00 -18.47 24.34
N PRO A 116 -13.08 -18.96 25.00
CA PRO A 116 -14.35 -18.25 25.09
C PRO A 116 -14.24 -16.85 25.72
N ALA A 117 -13.38 -16.69 26.73
CA ALA A 117 -13.20 -15.43 27.44
C ALA A 117 -12.61 -14.35 26.52
N GLU A 118 -11.54 -14.70 25.78
CA GLU A 118 -10.90 -13.83 24.81
C GLU A 118 -11.84 -13.51 23.65
N ALA A 119 -12.60 -14.52 23.17
CA ALA A 119 -13.57 -14.32 22.09
C ALA A 119 -14.70 -13.35 22.49
N VAL A 120 -15.18 -13.42 23.73
CA VAL A 120 -16.18 -12.49 24.26
C VAL A 120 -15.57 -11.08 24.40
N ALA A 121 -14.37 -10.97 24.98
CA ALA A 121 -13.70 -9.70 25.15
C ALA A 121 -13.43 -8.97 23.82
N MET A 122 -13.22 -9.72 22.72
CA MET A 122 -13.03 -9.20 21.38
C MET A 122 -14.33 -9.08 20.56
N GLY A 123 -15.50 -9.38 21.13
CA GLY A 123 -16.79 -9.31 20.44
C GLY A 123 -16.96 -10.36 19.32
N LEU A 124 -16.20 -11.45 19.34
CA LEU A 124 -16.20 -12.48 18.27
C LEU A 124 -17.26 -13.55 18.47
N ASN A 125 -17.76 -13.74 19.68
CA ASN A 125 -18.75 -14.76 20.03
C ASN A 125 -20.09 -14.63 19.29
N GLY A 126 -20.36 -13.46 18.73
CA GLY A 126 -21.53 -13.19 17.88
C GLY A 126 -21.40 -13.71 16.44
N LYS A 127 -20.17 -13.91 15.94
CA LYS A 127 -19.91 -14.34 14.56
C LYS A 127 -20.30 -15.82 14.35
N ASP A 128 -20.84 -16.13 13.18
CA ASP A 128 -21.33 -17.46 12.84
C ASP A 128 -20.27 -18.57 12.91
N ASN A 129 -19.06 -18.29 12.45
CA ASN A 129 -17.94 -19.22 12.51
C ASN A 129 -17.54 -19.56 13.97
N TYR A 130 -17.58 -18.57 14.87
CA TYR A 130 -17.32 -18.79 16.30
C TYR A 130 -18.46 -19.55 16.99
N LYS A 131 -19.72 -19.44 16.52
CA LYS A 131 -20.84 -20.22 17.03
C LYS A 131 -20.80 -21.68 16.55
N LYS A 132 -20.51 -21.89 15.26
CA LYS A 132 -20.57 -23.20 14.62
C LYS A 132 -19.32 -24.06 14.87
N GLN A 133 -18.14 -23.45 14.88
CA GLN A 133 -16.84 -24.11 14.92
C GLN A 133 -15.87 -23.42 15.90
N ALA A 134 -16.33 -23.13 17.11
CA ALA A 134 -15.58 -22.39 18.11
C ALA A 134 -14.17 -22.97 18.36
N ALA A 135 -14.05 -24.28 18.57
CA ALA A 135 -12.76 -24.93 18.84
C ALA A 135 -11.74 -24.71 17.71
N THR A 136 -12.19 -24.76 16.47
CA THR A 136 -11.35 -24.49 15.29
C THR A 136 -10.91 -23.03 15.23
N MET A 137 -11.82 -22.10 15.49
CA MET A 137 -11.51 -20.67 15.52
C MET A 137 -10.54 -20.33 16.65
N TYR A 138 -10.74 -20.90 17.84
CA TYR A 138 -9.79 -20.72 18.97
C TYR A 138 -8.40 -21.25 18.62
N LYS A 139 -8.32 -22.42 18.01
CA LYS A 139 -7.06 -23.02 17.55
C LYS A 139 -6.32 -22.05 16.63
N TRP A 140 -6.97 -21.56 15.59
CA TRP A 140 -6.32 -20.73 14.59
C TRP A 140 -5.92 -19.34 15.11
N ARG A 141 -6.68 -18.76 16.03
CA ARG A 141 -6.28 -17.53 16.74
C ARG A 141 -5.03 -17.74 17.58
N ALA A 142 -4.98 -18.81 18.37
CA ALA A 142 -3.81 -19.14 19.17
C ALA A 142 -2.58 -19.45 18.30
N VAL A 143 -2.76 -20.14 17.18
CA VAL A 143 -1.69 -20.39 16.20
C VAL A 143 -1.14 -19.10 15.62
N ALA A 144 -2.01 -18.20 15.16
CA ALA A 144 -1.60 -16.94 14.56
C ALA A 144 -0.82 -16.07 15.55
N ASP A 145 -1.26 -16.00 16.80
CA ASP A 145 -0.57 -15.27 17.86
C ASP A 145 0.80 -15.87 18.16
N ALA A 146 0.87 -17.19 18.41
CA ALA A 146 2.13 -17.88 18.69
C ALA A 146 3.13 -17.78 17.53
N ALA A 147 2.65 -17.90 16.29
CA ALA A 147 3.49 -17.83 15.10
C ALA A 147 4.11 -16.43 14.93
N ARG A 148 3.32 -15.37 15.06
CA ARG A 148 3.82 -13.98 14.97
C ARG A 148 4.77 -13.61 16.09
N ALA A 149 4.47 -14.01 17.33
CA ALA A 149 5.34 -13.73 18.46
C ALA A 149 6.72 -14.41 18.33
N THR A 150 6.76 -15.59 17.73
CA THR A 150 7.99 -16.40 17.65
C THR A 150 8.77 -16.17 16.35
N PHE A 151 8.08 -15.88 15.24
CA PHE A 151 8.62 -15.78 13.88
C PHE A 151 8.23 -14.48 13.16
N ALA A 152 8.28 -13.36 13.86
CA ALA A 152 7.93 -12.06 13.30
C ALA A 152 8.75 -11.71 12.03
N ASP A 153 10.03 -12.11 12.00
CA ASP A 153 10.95 -11.95 10.88
C ASP A 153 10.60 -12.81 9.65
N VAL A 154 9.94 -13.95 9.84
CA VAL A 154 9.48 -14.83 8.76
C VAL A 154 8.13 -14.39 8.22
N LEU A 155 7.26 -13.91 9.11
CA LEU A 155 5.88 -13.54 8.77
C LEU A 155 5.71 -12.06 8.37
N LEU A 156 6.75 -11.23 8.54
CA LEU A 156 6.79 -9.84 8.08
C LEU A 156 5.55 -9.00 8.50
N GLY A 157 4.98 -9.28 9.67
CA GLY A 157 3.82 -8.56 10.19
C GLY A 157 2.48 -8.92 9.57
N LEU A 158 2.38 -10.03 8.85
CA LEU A 158 1.12 -10.52 8.29
C LEU A 158 0.10 -10.88 9.37
N TYR A 159 -1.16 -10.54 9.10
CA TYR A 159 -2.33 -10.91 9.89
C TYR A 159 -3.15 -11.98 9.18
N THR A 160 -4.07 -12.61 9.92
CA THR A 160 -5.08 -13.48 9.33
C THR A 160 -6.29 -12.67 8.86
N PRO A 161 -7.06 -13.16 7.86
CA PRO A 161 -8.29 -12.49 7.43
C PRO A 161 -9.31 -12.31 8.57
N ASP A 162 -9.46 -13.30 9.47
CA ASP A 162 -10.35 -13.19 10.62
C ASP A 162 -9.92 -12.09 11.62
N GLU A 163 -8.62 -11.89 11.83
CA GLU A 163 -8.08 -10.79 12.65
C GLU A 163 -8.38 -9.42 12.03
N MET A 164 -8.45 -9.34 10.71
CA MET A 164 -8.82 -8.15 9.97
C MET A 164 -10.33 -7.98 9.80
N GLY A 165 -11.13 -8.85 10.45
CA GLY A 165 -12.58 -8.75 10.49
C GLY A 165 -13.33 -9.52 9.40
N ALA A 166 -12.65 -10.14 8.44
CA ALA A 166 -13.28 -10.93 7.39
C ALA A 166 -13.95 -12.21 7.95
N ALA A 167 -15.03 -12.65 7.29
CA ALA A 167 -15.61 -13.96 7.55
C ALA A 167 -14.78 -15.02 6.84
N VAL A 168 -14.35 -16.05 7.55
CA VAL A 168 -13.50 -17.12 7.03
C VAL A 168 -14.15 -18.49 7.24
N GLU A 169 -13.89 -19.40 6.29
CA GLU A 169 -14.15 -20.84 6.49
C GLU A 169 -13.20 -21.35 7.58
N PRO A 170 -13.73 -21.92 8.67
CA PRO A 170 -12.89 -22.28 9.81
C PRO A 170 -11.84 -23.34 9.53
N GLU A 171 -12.09 -24.29 8.62
CA GLU A 171 -11.16 -25.37 8.33
C GLU A 171 -10.06 -24.97 7.34
N SER A 172 -10.42 -24.30 6.25
CA SER A 172 -9.48 -23.88 5.20
C SER A 172 -8.82 -22.52 5.50
N GLY A 173 -9.48 -21.67 6.28
CA GLY A 173 -9.10 -20.26 6.46
C GLY A 173 -9.37 -19.40 5.23
N GLU A 174 -10.12 -19.91 4.24
CA GLU A 174 -10.53 -19.16 3.07
C GLU A 174 -11.53 -18.05 3.44
N VAL A 175 -11.46 -16.93 2.77
CA VAL A 175 -12.37 -15.81 2.98
C VAL A 175 -13.69 -16.14 2.27
N ILE A 176 -14.76 -16.35 3.06
CA ILE A 176 -16.12 -16.63 2.55
C ILE A 176 -16.77 -15.34 2.10
N GLU A 177 -16.61 -14.31 2.89
CA GLU A 177 -17.13 -12.99 2.65
C GLU A 177 -16.06 -12.00 3.11
N ALA A 178 -15.29 -11.44 2.18
CA ALA A 178 -14.63 -10.22 2.46
C ALA A 178 -15.75 -9.22 2.74
N ILE A 179 -15.81 -8.62 3.93
CA ILE A 179 -16.44 -7.32 4.07
C ILE A 179 -15.54 -6.38 3.25
N LEU A 180 -15.69 -6.52 1.95
CA LEU A 180 -15.41 -5.49 1.01
C LEU A 180 -16.56 -4.48 1.21
N GLU A 181 -16.53 -3.70 2.32
CA GLU A 181 -16.66 -2.31 2.02
C GLU A 181 -15.44 -2.02 1.16
N PRO A 182 -15.60 -1.87 -0.16
CA PRO A 182 -14.59 -1.15 -0.86
C PRO A 182 -14.54 0.16 -0.07
N THR A 183 -13.49 0.39 0.70
CA THR A 183 -12.97 1.75 0.68
C THR A 183 -12.93 2.00 -0.82
N PRO A 184 -13.77 2.90 -1.38
CA PRO A 184 -13.61 3.18 -2.77
C PRO A 184 -12.12 3.47 -2.87
N ILE A 185 -11.35 2.53 -3.44
CA ILE A 185 -10.24 2.95 -4.25
C ILE A 185 -11.01 3.86 -5.18
N ALA A 186 -10.93 5.17 -4.93
CA ALA A 186 -11.46 6.12 -5.87
C ALA A 186 -11.03 5.51 -7.17
N GLU A 187 -12.00 5.01 -7.94
CA GLU A 187 -11.75 4.60 -9.33
C GLU A 187 -10.76 5.62 -9.76
N PRO A 188 -9.53 5.26 -10.25
CA PRO A 188 -8.68 6.30 -10.77
C PRO A 188 -9.65 7.04 -11.68
N GLU A 189 -10.15 8.17 -11.18
CA GLU A 189 -11.00 9.05 -11.96
C GLU A 189 -10.29 9.08 -13.27
N PRO A 190 -10.94 8.78 -14.42
CA PRO A 190 -10.29 8.67 -15.70
C PRO A 190 -9.27 9.75 -15.67
N VAL A 191 -7.98 9.41 -15.78
CA VAL A 191 -6.89 10.34 -15.53
C VAL A 191 -7.22 11.52 -16.42
N GLU A 192 -8.04 12.41 -15.90
CA GLU A 192 -8.04 13.77 -16.36
C GLU A 192 -6.58 14.13 -16.21
N PRO A 193 -5.94 14.56 -17.30
CA PRO A 193 -4.51 14.78 -17.33
C PRO A 193 -4.17 15.45 -16.01
N GLU A 194 -3.36 14.77 -15.22
CA GLU A 194 -2.94 14.99 -13.83
C GLU A 194 -3.23 16.44 -13.45
N PRO A 195 -4.21 16.75 -12.56
CA PRO A 195 -4.59 18.12 -12.35
C PRO A 195 -3.30 18.83 -12.02
N GLU A 196 -2.84 19.67 -12.96
CA GLU A 196 -1.62 20.45 -12.87
C GLU A 196 -1.52 20.89 -11.44
N ALA A 197 -0.49 20.45 -10.73
CA ALA A 197 -0.30 20.51 -9.29
C ALA A 197 -0.98 21.79 -8.78
N LYS A 198 -2.00 21.67 -7.90
CA LYS A 198 -2.81 22.84 -7.49
C LYS A 198 -1.81 23.94 -7.18
N PRO A 199 -1.77 25.05 -7.94
CA PRO A 199 -0.68 26.00 -7.85
C PRO A 199 -0.52 26.40 -6.39
N THR A 200 0.54 25.92 -5.77
CA THR A 200 0.97 26.29 -4.44
C THR A 200 1.30 27.74 -4.53
N GLY A 201 0.60 28.61 -3.79
CA GLY A 201 0.90 30.02 -3.80
C GLY A 201 -0.31 30.90 -3.50
N SER A 202 -0.04 32.14 -3.16
CA SER A 202 -1.05 33.17 -2.96
C SER A 202 -1.90 33.38 -4.22
N LYS A 203 -3.08 34.00 -4.10
CA LYS A 203 -3.93 34.29 -5.28
C LYS A 203 -3.15 35.07 -6.34
N GLY A 204 -2.30 36.03 -5.94
CA GLY A 204 -1.47 36.81 -6.84
C GLY A 204 -0.42 35.96 -7.58
N THR A 205 0.26 35.08 -6.87
CA THR A 205 1.23 34.15 -7.46
C THR A 205 0.57 33.25 -8.52
N ARG A 206 -0.61 32.70 -8.24
CA ARG A 206 -1.35 31.87 -9.20
C ARG A 206 -1.71 32.62 -10.49
N GLU A 207 -2.12 33.88 -10.38
CA GLU A 207 -2.44 34.71 -11.54
C GLU A 207 -1.19 35.05 -12.35
N ILE A 208 -0.05 35.26 -11.70
CA ILE A 208 1.26 35.51 -12.36
C ILE A 208 1.71 34.26 -13.12
N LEU A 209 1.71 33.10 -12.46
CA LEU A 209 2.12 31.84 -13.09
C LEU A 209 1.23 31.46 -14.27
N ARG A 210 -0.08 31.72 -14.20
CA ARG A 210 -0.99 31.52 -15.31
C ARG A 210 -0.60 32.36 -16.53
N LEU A 211 -0.28 33.64 -16.36
CA LEU A 211 0.16 34.49 -17.47
C LEU A 211 1.52 34.06 -18.04
N ILE A 212 2.44 33.61 -17.19
CA ILE A 212 3.74 33.06 -17.63
C ILE A 212 3.53 31.86 -18.51
N ASN A 213 2.60 30.97 -18.11
CA ASN A 213 2.26 29.77 -18.87
C ASN A 213 1.53 30.10 -20.20
N GLU A 214 0.60 31.05 -20.18
CA GLU A 214 -0.06 31.56 -21.41
C GLU A 214 0.95 32.20 -22.39
N LEU A 215 2.00 32.84 -21.87
CA LEU A 215 3.13 33.42 -22.66
C LEU A 215 4.10 32.34 -23.16
N GLN A 216 3.98 31.09 -22.67
CA GLN A 216 4.91 29.99 -22.91
C GLN A 216 6.36 30.35 -22.54
N TRP A 217 6.55 31.13 -21.49
CA TRP A 217 7.86 31.53 -21.02
C TRP A 217 8.47 30.46 -20.13
N GLY A 218 9.63 29.94 -20.51
CA GLY A 218 10.46 29.09 -19.66
C GLY A 218 11.16 29.89 -18.57
N LYS A 219 11.75 29.22 -17.59
CA LYS A 219 12.45 29.79 -16.44
C LYS A 219 13.45 30.89 -16.84
N ASP A 220 14.31 30.61 -17.82
CA ASP A 220 15.36 31.55 -18.24
C ASP A 220 14.78 32.87 -18.73
N LYS A 221 13.65 32.81 -19.43
CA LYS A 221 12.98 34.00 -19.94
C LYS A 221 12.28 34.78 -18.83
N VAL A 222 11.70 34.10 -17.86
CA VAL A 222 11.10 34.74 -16.67
C VAL A 222 12.18 35.41 -15.83
N THR A 223 13.31 34.75 -15.62
CA THR A 223 14.44 35.30 -14.85
C THR A 223 14.99 36.56 -15.52
N ALA A 224 15.28 36.48 -16.82
CA ALA A 224 15.79 37.67 -17.57
C ALA A 224 14.78 38.82 -17.55
N TRP A 225 13.50 38.53 -17.69
CA TRP A 225 12.46 39.56 -17.66
C TRP A 225 12.30 40.21 -16.27
N MET A 226 12.38 39.39 -15.18
CA MET A 226 12.33 39.89 -13.81
C MET A 226 13.56 40.77 -13.48
N GLU A 227 14.73 40.38 -13.98
CA GLU A 227 15.94 41.17 -13.80
C GLU A 227 15.86 42.51 -14.54
N GLU A 228 15.38 42.51 -15.78
CA GLU A 228 15.23 43.73 -16.61
C GLU A 228 14.18 44.71 -16.05
N HIS A 229 13.03 44.22 -15.57
CA HIS A 229 11.89 45.07 -15.22
C HIS A 229 11.76 45.35 -13.73
N PHE A 230 12.30 44.48 -12.86
CA PHE A 230 12.17 44.55 -11.40
C PHE A 230 13.52 44.51 -10.68
N ASN A 231 14.63 44.41 -11.43
CA ASN A 231 16.00 44.30 -10.90
C ASN A 231 16.12 43.15 -9.87
N TYR A 232 15.45 42.00 -10.16
CA TYR A 232 15.36 40.83 -9.30
C TYR A 232 15.81 39.58 -10.04
N ALA A 233 16.90 38.95 -9.58
CA ALA A 233 17.40 37.68 -10.13
C ALA A 233 16.73 36.49 -9.45
N ILE A 234 16.24 35.53 -10.24
CA ILE A 234 15.67 34.27 -9.74
C ILE A 234 16.77 33.22 -9.75
N GLU A 235 17.29 32.86 -8.58
CA GLU A 235 18.39 31.91 -8.41
C GLU A 235 17.88 30.46 -8.17
N THR A 236 16.59 30.24 -7.91
CA THR A 236 15.98 28.96 -7.59
C THR A 236 15.16 28.40 -8.74
N ASP A 237 14.93 27.07 -8.72
CA ASP A 237 14.00 26.41 -9.65
C ASP A 237 12.54 26.58 -9.24
N ASP A 238 12.28 26.95 -7.99
CA ASP A 238 10.92 27.20 -7.49
C ASP A 238 10.48 28.66 -7.78
N ILE A 239 10.06 28.91 -9.02
CA ILE A 239 9.52 30.21 -9.44
C ILE A 239 8.27 30.60 -8.64
N ALA A 240 7.43 29.61 -8.27
CA ALA A 240 6.21 29.86 -7.49
C ALA A 240 6.55 30.38 -6.09
N GLY A 241 7.50 29.75 -5.41
CA GLY A 241 8.01 30.17 -4.12
C GLY A 241 8.58 31.58 -4.15
N VAL A 242 9.29 31.94 -5.22
CA VAL A 242 9.82 33.30 -5.41
C VAL A 242 8.69 34.32 -5.44
N PHE A 243 7.65 34.11 -6.24
CA PHE A 243 6.53 35.05 -6.31
C PHE A 243 5.73 35.14 -5.00
N ASP A 244 5.73 34.10 -4.17
CA ASP A 244 5.10 34.14 -2.85
C ASP A 244 5.88 34.97 -1.82
N THR A 245 7.17 35.26 -2.05
CA THR A 245 7.97 36.16 -1.19
C THR A 245 7.60 37.63 -1.38
N PHE A 246 6.97 37.96 -2.50
CA PHE A 246 6.55 39.33 -2.78
C PHE A 246 5.25 39.72 -2.08
N GLY A 247 5.16 40.91 -1.55
CA GLY A 247 3.92 41.43 -0.98
C GLY A 247 2.82 41.60 -2.04
N VAL A 248 1.57 41.67 -1.60
CA VAL A 248 0.38 41.76 -2.49
C VAL A 248 0.46 42.95 -3.47
N ALA A 249 1.04 44.06 -3.03
CA ALA A 249 1.22 45.26 -3.88
C ALA A 249 2.25 45.03 -5.00
N GLU A 250 3.31 44.28 -4.70
CA GLU A 250 4.38 43.95 -5.66
C GLU A 250 3.87 42.86 -6.65
N GLN A 251 3.19 41.87 -6.18
CA GLN A 251 2.55 40.88 -7.05
C GLN A 251 1.59 41.51 -8.06
N ARG A 252 0.80 42.53 -7.63
CA ARG A 252 -0.07 43.30 -8.56
C ARG A 252 0.70 44.03 -9.61
N LYS A 253 1.87 44.63 -9.26
CA LYS A 253 2.73 45.34 -10.23
C LYS A 253 3.32 44.35 -11.24
N ILE A 254 3.83 43.21 -10.78
CA ILE A 254 4.37 42.15 -11.63
C ILE A 254 3.29 41.63 -12.58
N PHE A 255 2.10 41.35 -12.08
CA PHE A 255 0.95 40.88 -12.87
C PHE A 255 0.57 41.94 -13.96
N ALA A 256 0.49 43.19 -13.60
CA ALA A 256 0.14 44.25 -14.56
C ALA A 256 1.20 44.41 -15.67
N ALA A 257 2.50 44.29 -15.32
CA ALA A 257 3.60 44.36 -16.29
C ALA A 257 3.60 43.10 -17.22
N LEU A 258 3.37 41.90 -16.69
CA LEU A 258 3.22 40.68 -17.50
C LEU A 258 2.02 40.77 -18.43
N LYS A 259 0.89 41.30 -17.97
CA LYS A 259 -0.30 41.51 -18.80
C LYS A 259 -0.05 42.51 -19.94
N ALA A 260 0.73 43.55 -19.72
CA ALA A 260 1.14 44.47 -20.76
C ALA A 260 2.08 43.79 -21.79
N ALA A 261 3.00 42.94 -21.34
CA ALA A 261 3.87 42.13 -22.20
C ALA A 261 3.04 41.14 -23.06
N PHE A 262 2.02 40.52 -22.49
CA PHE A 262 1.10 39.65 -23.20
C PHE A 262 0.33 40.36 -24.30
N GLN A 263 -0.19 41.59 -24.03
CA GLN A 263 -0.92 42.38 -25.01
C GLN A 263 -0.03 42.89 -26.16
N ASN A 264 1.26 43.13 -25.88
CA ASN A 264 2.23 43.63 -26.88
C ASN A 264 2.89 42.48 -27.66
N GLY A 265 2.95 41.24 -27.12
CA GLY A 265 3.54 40.06 -27.78
C GLY A 265 2.63 39.37 -28.82
N GLY A 266 1.36 39.71 -28.85
CA GLY A 266 0.40 39.20 -29.85
C GLY A 266 0.50 39.85 -31.24
N LYS A 267 1.50 40.62 -31.51
CA LYS A 267 1.77 41.30 -32.79
C LYS A 267 3.20 41.05 -33.34
N ARG A 268 3.72 39.83 -33.18
CA ARG A 268 4.88 39.37 -33.96
C ARG A 268 4.79 37.88 -34.25
#